data_8431a128fede9f5f83feb487d425808e
#
_entry.id   8431a128fede9f5f83feb487d425808e
#
_cell.length_a   1.000
_cell.length_b   1.000
_cell.length_c   1.000
_cell.angle_alpha   90.00
_cell.angle_beta   90.00
_cell.angle_gamma   90.00
#
_symmetry.space_group_name_H-M   'P 1'
#
loop_
_entity.id
_entity.type
_entity.pdbx_description
1 polymer ?
#
loop_
_entity_poly.entity_id
_entity_poly.type
_entity_poly.pdbx_seq_one_letter_code
_entity_poly.pdbx_strand_id
1 'polypeptide(L)'
;MKRLEGKVAIITGASSGIGRATALVFAKEGAALVLAARRQKELDDLVAEIRGADGKAVALAGDVRSEDYAKALVALAVERFGRLDVAFNNAGTLGEMGLSTSVSEPGWSDTLAINLTGAFLGAKHQIAQMVKNGGGSVIFTSTFVGYTFAFPGTAAYAASKAGLVGLTQALAAEFGPSGVRVNSILPGAVDTDMYRAMNNTQESKAWMNGLHALKRVGTPEELAKSVLYLASDDSSFVTGTAALVDGGASITRT
;
A
#
# COMPACT_ATOMS: atom_id res chain seq x y z
N MET A 1 18.83 -5.74 16.02
CA MET A 1 17.49 -5.64 16.66
C MET A 1 16.46 -5.60 15.54
N LYS A 2 15.36 -6.33 15.66
CA LYS A 2 14.27 -6.31 14.65
C LYS A 2 13.51 -4.99 14.75
N ARG A 3 13.24 -4.34 13.61
CA ARG A 3 12.67 -2.97 13.56
C ARG A 3 11.19 -2.90 13.95
N LEU A 4 10.47 -4.02 13.84
CA LEU A 4 9.03 -4.11 14.15
C LEU A 4 8.75 -5.12 15.27
N GLU A 5 9.75 -5.43 16.11
CA GLU A 5 9.56 -6.36 17.23
C GLU A 5 8.43 -5.89 18.15
N GLY A 6 7.45 -6.76 18.38
CA GLY A 6 6.29 -6.46 19.22
C GLY A 6 5.25 -5.52 18.60
N LYS A 7 5.43 -5.06 17.36
CA LYS A 7 4.45 -4.25 16.61
C LYS A 7 3.42 -5.16 15.94
N VAL A 8 2.21 -4.64 15.79
CA VAL A 8 1.10 -5.27 15.06
C VAL A 8 0.80 -4.48 13.81
N ALA A 9 0.76 -5.15 12.65
CA ALA A 9 0.52 -4.49 11.38
C ALA A 9 -0.66 -5.10 10.60
N ILE A 10 -1.51 -4.24 10.02
CA ILE A 10 -2.50 -4.61 9.01
C ILE A 10 -1.91 -4.31 7.62
N ILE A 11 -2.01 -5.27 6.69
CA ILE A 11 -1.56 -5.09 5.29
C ILE A 11 -2.71 -5.46 4.36
N THR A 12 -3.22 -4.49 3.59
CA THR A 12 -4.21 -4.75 2.54
C THR A 12 -3.54 -5.02 1.19
N GLY A 13 -4.19 -5.80 0.33
CA GLY A 13 -3.59 -6.26 -0.93
C GLY A 13 -2.42 -7.21 -0.70
N ALA A 14 -2.44 -7.99 0.39
CA ALA A 14 -1.34 -8.85 0.80
C ALA A 14 -1.17 -10.13 -0.04
N SER A 15 -2.12 -10.46 -0.93
CA SER A 15 -2.10 -11.71 -1.69
C SER A 15 -1.07 -11.76 -2.83
N SER A 16 -0.45 -10.63 -3.22
CA SER A 16 0.57 -10.59 -4.30
C SER A 16 1.41 -9.30 -4.24
N GLY A 17 2.43 -9.23 -5.10
CA GLY A 17 3.24 -8.04 -5.36
C GLY A 17 3.80 -7.36 -4.11
N ILE A 18 3.69 -6.03 -4.05
CA ILE A 18 4.27 -5.21 -2.97
C ILE A 18 3.70 -5.60 -1.60
N GLY A 19 2.38 -5.87 -1.51
CA GLY A 19 1.74 -6.24 -0.25
C GLY A 19 2.28 -7.55 0.33
N ARG A 20 2.44 -8.58 -0.52
CA ARG A 20 3.02 -9.87 -0.13
C ARG A 20 4.49 -9.73 0.30
N ALA A 21 5.30 -9.02 -0.48
CA ALA A 21 6.69 -8.77 -0.14
C ALA A 21 6.83 -8.00 1.18
N THR A 22 5.96 -7.00 1.40
CA THR A 22 5.92 -6.24 2.67
C THR A 22 5.55 -7.15 3.84
N ALA A 23 4.59 -8.06 3.68
CA ALA A 23 4.22 -8.99 4.74
C ALA A 23 5.40 -9.88 5.16
N LEU A 24 6.15 -10.42 4.21
CA LEU A 24 7.34 -11.23 4.48
C LEU A 24 8.46 -10.43 5.17
N VAL A 25 8.71 -9.19 4.70
CA VAL A 25 9.70 -8.30 5.32
C VAL A 25 9.28 -7.93 6.75
N PHE A 26 8.02 -7.58 6.98
CA PHE A 26 7.53 -7.21 8.31
C PHE A 26 7.56 -8.40 9.30
N ALA A 27 7.20 -9.59 8.82
CA ALA A 27 7.29 -10.81 9.64
C ALA A 27 8.74 -11.09 10.07
N LYS A 28 9.70 -10.99 9.14
CA LYS A 28 11.14 -11.12 9.41
C LYS A 28 11.63 -10.09 10.43
N GLU A 29 11.07 -8.89 10.41
CA GLU A 29 11.38 -7.78 11.32
C GLU A 29 10.56 -7.84 12.64
N GLY A 30 9.83 -8.94 12.89
CA GLY A 30 9.21 -9.24 14.19
C GLY A 30 7.78 -8.75 14.37
N ALA A 31 7.13 -8.23 13.32
CA ALA A 31 5.74 -7.83 13.41
C ALA A 31 4.77 -9.03 13.49
N ALA A 32 3.69 -8.86 14.24
CA ALA A 32 2.50 -9.70 14.12
C ALA A 32 1.57 -9.10 13.05
N LEU A 33 1.03 -9.94 12.15
CA LEU A 33 0.39 -9.48 10.93
C LEU A 33 -1.08 -9.87 10.83
N VAL A 34 -1.91 -8.92 10.40
CA VAL A 34 -3.26 -9.16 9.86
C VAL A 34 -3.20 -8.92 8.35
N LEU A 35 -3.35 -9.98 7.57
CA LEU A 35 -3.25 -9.98 6.12
C LEU A 35 -4.63 -9.90 5.49
N ALA A 36 -4.82 -8.96 4.57
CA ALA A 36 -6.11 -8.66 3.99
C ALA A 36 -6.05 -8.63 2.45
N ALA A 37 -6.93 -9.39 1.81
CA ALA A 37 -7.13 -9.38 0.35
C ALA A 37 -8.46 -10.09 0.02
N ARG A 38 -8.84 -10.12 -1.27
CA ARG A 38 -10.05 -10.85 -1.71
C ARG A 38 -9.82 -12.36 -1.83
N ARG A 39 -8.60 -12.79 -2.14
CA ARG A 39 -8.23 -14.18 -2.47
C ARG A 39 -7.82 -14.93 -1.20
N GLN A 40 -8.74 -15.77 -0.68
CA GLN A 40 -8.52 -16.49 0.56
C GLN A 40 -7.34 -17.46 0.48
N LYS A 41 -7.26 -18.25 -0.61
CA LYS A 41 -6.20 -19.26 -0.77
C LYS A 41 -4.80 -18.65 -0.68
N GLU A 42 -4.55 -17.56 -1.40
CA GLU A 42 -3.24 -16.89 -1.40
C GLU A 42 -2.91 -16.27 -0.04
N LEU A 43 -3.94 -15.85 0.72
CA LEU A 43 -3.75 -15.41 2.10
C LEU A 43 -3.38 -16.55 3.02
N ASP A 44 -4.03 -17.70 2.89
CA ASP A 44 -3.75 -18.90 3.70
C ASP A 44 -2.35 -19.43 3.42
N ASP A 45 -1.94 -19.48 2.15
CA ASP A 45 -0.60 -19.87 1.74
C ASP A 45 0.46 -18.91 2.34
N LEU A 46 0.22 -17.59 2.32
CA LEU A 46 1.13 -16.61 2.92
C LEU A 46 1.18 -16.70 4.44
N VAL A 47 0.05 -16.94 5.12
CA VAL A 47 0.01 -17.18 6.55
C VAL A 47 0.81 -18.42 6.92
N ALA A 48 0.68 -19.51 6.15
CA ALA A 48 1.43 -20.75 6.37
C ALA A 48 2.94 -20.53 6.19
N GLU A 49 3.36 -19.78 5.15
CA GLU A 49 4.76 -19.43 4.91
C GLU A 49 5.35 -18.60 6.07
N ILE A 50 4.63 -17.58 6.53
CA ILE A 50 5.09 -16.73 7.63
C ILE A 50 5.19 -17.53 8.94
N ARG A 51 4.19 -18.36 9.24
CA ARG A 51 4.21 -19.20 10.44
C ARG A 51 5.28 -20.29 10.39
N GLY A 52 5.55 -20.84 9.22
CA GLY A 52 6.63 -21.80 8.99
C GLY A 52 8.02 -21.21 9.23
N ALA A 53 8.15 -19.88 9.22
CA ALA A 53 9.35 -19.13 9.57
C ALA A 53 9.27 -18.49 10.98
N ASP A 54 8.49 -19.05 11.90
CA ASP A 54 8.27 -18.59 13.28
C ASP A 54 7.65 -17.19 13.39
N GLY A 55 7.06 -16.67 12.31
CA GLY A 55 6.34 -15.39 12.31
C GLY A 55 4.90 -15.56 12.82
N LYS A 56 4.28 -14.41 13.14
CA LYS A 56 2.89 -14.35 13.62
C LYS A 56 2.01 -13.71 12.54
N ALA A 57 1.07 -14.47 12.00
CA ALA A 57 0.14 -13.93 11.00
C ALA A 57 -1.26 -14.56 11.14
N VAL A 58 -2.27 -13.75 10.88
CA VAL A 58 -3.66 -14.17 10.64
C VAL A 58 -4.15 -13.48 9.37
N ALA A 59 -5.20 -14.01 8.75
CA ALA A 59 -5.77 -13.43 7.54
C ALA A 59 -7.28 -13.29 7.65
N LEU A 60 -7.81 -12.31 6.92
CA LEU A 60 -9.24 -12.14 6.69
C LEU A 60 -9.45 -11.75 5.22
N ALA A 61 -10.22 -12.57 4.48
CA ALA A 61 -10.58 -12.24 3.10
C ALA A 61 -11.77 -11.30 3.07
N GLY A 62 -11.74 -10.33 2.14
CA GLY A 62 -12.84 -9.38 1.97
C GLY A 62 -12.49 -8.25 0.99
N ASP A 63 -13.42 -7.31 0.86
CA ASP A 63 -13.34 -6.19 -0.06
C ASP A 63 -13.11 -4.88 0.70
N VAL A 64 -12.07 -4.15 0.36
CA VAL A 64 -11.71 -2.86 0.99
C VAL A 64 -12.78 -1.77 0.81
N ARG A 65 -13.70 -1.93 -0.15
CA ARG A 65 -14.86 -1.03 -0.33
C ARG A 65 -15.86 -1.11 0.83
N SER A 66 -15.82 -2.18 1.62
CA SER A 66 -16.71 -2.38 2.77
C SER A 66 -16.13 -1.75 4.03
N GLU A 67 -16.87 -0.82 4.63
CA GLU A 67 -16.50 -0.25 5.92
C GLU A 67 -16.52 -1.28 7.05
N ASP A 68 -17.46 -2.25 7.00
CA ASP A 68 -17.53 -3.32 7.99
C ASP A 68 -16.32 -4.25 7.89
N TYR A 69 -15.78 -4.45 6.68
CA TYR A 69 -14.53 -5.17 6.51
C TYR A 69 -13.35 -4.42 7.14
N ALA A 70 -13.29 -3.10 6.96
CA ALA A 70 -12.26 -2.27 7.59
C ALA A 70 -12.31 -2.35 9.14
N LYS A 71 -13.53 -2.31 9.72
CA LYS A 71 -13.74 -2.53 11.17
C LYS A 71 -13.30 -3.92 11.62
N ALA A 72 -13.66 -4.96 10.85
CA ALA A 72 -13.33 -6.35 11.17
C ALA A 72 -11.82 -6.59 11.18
N LEU A 73 -11.05 -5.98 10.27
CA LEU A 73 -9.59 -6.06 10.25
C LEU A 73 -8.96 -5.48 11.52
N VAL A 74 -9.43 -4.32 11.98
CA VAL A 74 -8.96 -3.69 13.22
C VAL A 74 -9.37 -4.51 14.44
N ALA A 75 -10.60 -5.01 14.48
CA ALA A 75 -11.07 -5.87 15.55
C ALA A 75 -10.23 -7.15 15.65
N LEU A 76 -9.92 -7.78 14.51
CA LEU A 76 -9.05 -8.97 14.44
C LEU A 76 -7.63 -8.68 14.96
N ALA A 77 -7.05 -7.51 14.63
CA ALA A 77 -5.74 -7.13 15.14
C ALA A 77 -5.75 -7.00 16.68
N VAL A 78 -6.76 -6.35 17.23
CA VAL A 78 -6.90 -6.17 18.68
C VAL A 78 -7.19 -7.50 19.38
N GLU A 79 -8.10 -8.32 18.84
CA GLU A 79 -8.46 -9.62 19.42
C GLU A 79 -7.27 -10.57 19.47
N ARG A 80 -6.50 -10.65 18.40
CA ARG A 80 -5.42 -11.65 18.26
C ARG A 80 -4.09 -11.19 18.81
N PHE A 81 -3.82 -9.88 18.82
CA PHE A 81 -2.50 -9.33 19.15
C PHE A 81 -2.54 -8.16 20.14
N GLY A 82 -3.73 -7.71 20.57
CA GLY A 82 -3.92 -6.72 21.64
C GLY A 82 -3.78 -5.26 21.23
N ARG A 83 -3.32 -4.95 20.00
CA ARG A 83 -3.02 -3.58 19.55
C ARG A 83 -2.98 -3.45 18.03
N LEU A 84 -2.80 -2.22 17.54
CA LEU A 84 -2.49 -1.92 16.14
C LEU A 84 -1.46 -0.77 16.07
N ASP A 85 -0.30 -1.00 15.49
CA ASP A 85 0.79 -0.02 15.40
C ASP A 85 1.03 0.48 13.98
N VAL A 86 0.84 -0.40 12.98
CA VAL A 86 1.14 -0.09 11.57
C VAL A 86 -0.04 -0.49 10.69
N ALA A 87 -0.36 0.35 9.72
CA ALA A 87 -1.32 0.03 8.67
C ALA A 87 -0.74 0.34 7.30
N PHE A 88 -0.59 -0.69 6.46
CA PHE A 88 -0.19 -0.53 5.07
C PHE A 88 -1.40 -0.74 4.16
N ASN A 89 -2.02 0.38 3.76
CA ASN A 89 -3.16 0.43 2.85
C ASN A 89 -2.65 0.38 1.41
N ASN A 90 -2.45 -0.84 0.89
CA ASN A 90 -1.81 -1.10 -0.39
C ASN A 90 -2.79 -1.66 -1.44
N ALA A 91 -3.94 -2.18 -1.06
CA ALA A 91 -4.92 -2.68 -2.00
C ALA A 91 -5.26 -1.64 -3.09
N GLY A 92 -5.29 -2.08 -4.34
CA GLY A 92 -5.60 -1.19 -5.46
C GLY A 92 -5.80 -1.93 -6.77
N THR A 93 -6.33 -1.20 -7.75
CA THR A 93 -6.57 -1.66 -9.12
C THR A 93 -6.18 -0.56 -10.10
N LEU A 94 -5.88 -0.92 -11.35
CA LEU A 94 -5.75 0.04 -12.45
C LEU A 94 -7.13 0.61 -12.85
N GLY A 95 -8.21 -0.15 -12.57
CA GLY A 95 -9.56 0.21 -12.96
C GLY A 95 -9.78 0.11 -14.47
N GLU A 96 -10.77 0.83 -14.94
CA GLU A 96 -11.08 0.93 -16.37
C GLU A 96 -10.06 1.87 -17.04
N MET A 97 -9.34 1.32 -18.01
CA MET A 97 -8.32 2.01 -18.80
C MET A 97 -8.89 2.45 -20.14
N GLY A 98 -8.48 3.59 -20.65
CA GLY A 98 -8.90 4.11 -21.94
C GLY A 98 -8.89 5.65 -21.96
N LEU A 99 -9.19 6.24 -23.15
CA LEU A 99 -9.34 7.69 -23.23
C LEU A 99 -10.43 8.15 -22.26
N SER A 100 -10.21 9.25 -21.56
CA SER A 100 -11.13 9.75 -20.52
C SER A 100 -12.57 9.96 -21.02
N THR A 101 -12.73 10.24 -22.32
CA THR A 101 -14.04 10.37 -22.99
C THR A 101 -14.78 9.05 -23.18
N SER A 102 -14.12 7.91 -23.01
CA SER A 102 -14.68 6.55 -23.13
C SER A 102 -14.75 5.79 -21.81
N VAL A 103 -14.13 6.31 -20.74
CA VAL A 103 -14.24 5.69 -19.40
C VAL A 103 -15.68 5.82 -18.91
N SER A 104 -16.26 4.68 -18.52
CA SER A 104 -17.63 4.67 -18.00
C SER A 104 -17.71 5.26 -16.58
N GLU A 105 -18.87 5.83 -16.22
CA GLU A 105 -19.11 6.31 -14.85
C GLU A 105 -18.97 5.17 -13.82
N PRO A 106 -19.50 3.96 -14.03
CA PRO A 106 -19.27 2.83 -13.14
C PRO A 106 -17.78 2.46 -13.00
N GLY A 107 -17.00 2.44 -14.09
CA GLY A 107 -15.57 2.14 -14.07
C GLY A 107 -14.76 3.19 -13.32
N TRP A 108 -15.11 4.47 -13.51
CA TRP A 108 -14.56 5.58 -12.72
C TRP A 108 -14.86 5.39 -11.23
N SER A 109 -16.15 5.23 -10.87
CA SER A 109 -16.60 5.13 -9.48
C SER A 109 -16.00 3.91 -8.77
N ASP A 110 -15.91 2.75 -9.43
CA ASP A 110 -15.32 1.54 -8.87
C ASP A 110 -13.81 1.72 -8.61
N THR A 111 -13.10 2.40 -9.53
CA THR A 111 -11.67 2.70 -9.36
C THR A 111 -11.42 3.58 -8.13
N LEU A 112 -12.21 4.64 -7.95
CA LEU A 112 -12.12 5.50 -6.77
C LEU A 112 -12.53 4.76 -5.50
N ALA A 113 -13.58 3.96 -5.57
CA ALA A 113 -14.07 3.18 -4.44
C ALA A 113 -12.99 2.23 -3.89
N ILE A 114 -12.24 1.55 -4.77
CA ILE A 114 -11.17 0.64 -4.37
C ILE A 114 -9.94 1.41 -3.90
N ASN A 115 -9.42 2.32 -4.72
CA ASN A 115 -8.10 2.91 -4.52
C ASN A 115 -8.05 4.02 -3.47
N LEU A 116 -9.14 4.81 -3.36
CA LEU A 116 -9.19 6.00 -2.50
C LEU A 116 -10.15 5.81 -1.33
N THR A 117 -11.44 5.50 -1.61
CA THR A 117 -12.44 5.36 -0.56
C THR A 117 -12.10 4.18 0.37
N GLY A 118 -11.69 3.03 -0.17
CA GLY A 118 -11.29 1.87 0.63
C GLY A 118 -10.09 2.15 1.53
N ALA A 119 -9.10 2.90 1.03
CA ALA A 119 -7.96 3.32 1.83
C ALA A 119 -8.37 4.30 2.95
N PHE A 120 -9.29 5.23 2.67
CA PHE A 120 -9.87 6.12 3.68
C PHE A 120 -10.65 5.35 4.75
N LEU A 121 -11.51 4.41 4.37
CA LEU A 121 -12.27 3.59 5.31
C LEU A 121 -11.34 2.77 6.21
N GLY A 122 -10.27 2.21 5.65
CA GLY A 122 -9.21 1.56 6.41
C GLY A 122 -8.58 2.52 7.43
N ALA A 123 -8.06 3.65 6.96
CA ALA A 123 -7.39 4.65 7.81
C ALA A 123 -8.29 5.17 8.93
N LYS A 124 -9.57 5.43 8.66
CA LYS A 124 -10.56 5.89 9.64
C LYS A 124 -10.60 5.01 10.90
N HIS A 125 -10.66 3.70 10.73
CA HIS A 125 -10.74 2.77 11.86
C HIS A 125 -9.37 2.41 12.43
N GLN A 126 -8.34 2.35 11.59
CA GLN A 126 -6.96 2.09 11.98
C GLN A 126 -6.42 3.22 12.88
N ILE A 127 -6.58 4.47 12.46
CA ILE A 127 -6.14 5.66 13.23
C ILE A 127 -6.87 5.74 14.56
N ALA A 128 -8.19 5.53 14.58
CA ALA A 128 -8.96 5.53 15.81
C ALA A 128 -8.44 4.52 16.85
N GLN A 129 -7.93 3.36 16.40
CA GLN A 129 -7.30 2.38 17.28
C GLN A 129 -5.87 2.78 17.66
N MET A 130 -5.07 3.32 16.72
CA MET A 130 -3.71 3.78 16.98
C MET A 130 -3.67 4.91 18.03
N VAL A 131 -4.61 5.84 17.97
CA VAL A 131 -4.75 6.90 19.00
C VAL A 131 -4.96 6.31 20.40
N LYS A 132 -5.78 5.28 20.55
CA LYS A 132 -5.98 4.57 21.83
C LYS A 132 -4.70 3.87 22.32
N ASN A 133 -3.82 3.49 21.40
CA ASN A 133 -2.54 2.83 21.70
C ASN A 133 -1.38 3.82 21.93
N GLY A 134 -1.63 5.13 21.80
CA GLY A 134 -0.63 6.18 21.96
C GLY A 134 0.18 6.52 20.71
N GLY A 135 -0.29 6.10 19.52
CA GLY A 135 0.32 6.43 18.23
C GLY A 135 0.43 5.26 17.29
N GLY A 136 0.99 5.51 16.10
CA GLY A 136 1.17 4.49 15.06
C GLY A 136 1.66 5.05 13.73
N SER A 137 1.72 4.21 12.70
CA SER A 137 2.11 4.60 11.34
C SER A 137 1.13 4.07 10.31
N VAL A 138 0.51 4.96 9.54
CA VAL A 138 -0.33 4.65 8.37
C VAL A 138 0.45 4.94 7.11
N ILE A 139 0.47 3.99 6.18
CA ILE A 139 1.17 4.13 4.90
C ILE A 139 0.20 3.78 3.77
N PHE A 140 0.09 4.66 2.77
CA PHE A 140 -0.69 4.42 1.56
C PHE A 140 0.22 4.09 0.38
N THR A 141 -0.21 3.18 -0.50
CA THR A 141 0.39 2.99 -1.80
C THR A 141 -0.29 3.90 -2.82
N SER A 142 0.34 5.04 -3.10
CA SER A 142 0.00 5.91 -4.22
C SER A 142 0.79 5.48 -5.48
N THR A 143 1.24 6.42 -6.28
CA THR A 143 2.06 6.19 -7.49
C THR A 143 2.68 7.49 -7.95
N PHE A 144 3.75 7.43 -8.75
CA PHE A 144 4.26 8.61 -9.46
C PHE A 144 3.31 9.10 -10.55
N VAL A 145 2.40 8.23 -11.05
CA VAL A 145 1.37 8.57 -12.06
C VAL A 145 0.29 9.47 -11.46
N GLY A 146 0.05 10.62 -12.07
CA GLY A 146 -0.87 11.64 -11.55
C GLY A 146 -0.25 12.54 -10.47
N TYR A 147 1.05 12.36 -10.18
CA TYR A 147 1.82 13.23 -9.28
C TYR A 147 2.98 13.91 -10.02
N THR A 148 3.91 13.14 -10.54
CA THR A 148 5.08 13.67 -11.28
C THR A 148 5.10 13.24 -12.74
N PHE A 149 4.27 12.28 -13.12
CA PHE A 149 4.18 11.71 -14.46
C PHE A 149 2.72 11.45 -14.85
N ALA A 150 2.44 11.35 -16.14
CA ALA A 150 1.11 11.02 -16.65
C ALA A 150 1.19 10.02 -17.81
N PHE A 151 0.31 9.02 -17.78
CA PHE A 151 0.08 8.13 -18.91
C PHE A 151 -1.31 8.39 -19.50
N PRO A 152 -1.44 8.54 -20.83
CA PRO A 152 -2.75 8.54 -21.47
C PRO A 152 -3.55 7.29 -21.10
N GLY A 153 -4.85 7.43 -20.92
CA GLY A 153 -5.73 6.31 -20.59
C GLY A 153 -5.78 5.91 -19.12
N THR A 154 -5.18 6.68 -18.20
CA THR A 154 -5.13 6.35 -16.76
C THR A 154 -5.92 7.32 -15.88
N ALA A 155 -6.91 8.04 -16.41
CA ALA A 155 -7.54 9.16 -15.71
C ALA A 155 -8.11 8.76 -14.31
N ALA A 156 -8.92 7.70 -14.23
CA ALA A 156 -9.50 7.26 -12.96
C ALA A 156 -8.42 6.79 -11.97
N TYR A 157 -7.45 6.01 -12.46
CA TYR A 157 -6.31 5.56 -11.66
C TYR A 157 -5.50 6.73 -11.11
N ALA A 158 -5.07 7.63 -11.99
CA ALA A 158 -4.28 8.81 -11.62
C ALA A 158 -5.01 9.68 -10.59
N ALA A 159 -6.29 9.99 -10.82
CA ALA A 159 -7.11 10.79 -9.90
C ALA A 159 -7.23 10.09 -8.52
N SER A 160 -7.52 8.78 -8.50
CA SER A 160 -7.66 8.02 -7.26
C SER A 160 -6.36 8.00 -6.44
N LYS A 161 -5.23 7.84 -7.11
CA LYS A 161 -3.91 7.78 -6.47
C LYS A 161 -3.37 9.15 -6.06
N ALA A 162 -3.61 10.19 -6.86
CA ALA A 162 -3.32 11.58 -6.47
C ALA A 162 -4.13 12.00 -5.23
N GLY A 163 -5.39 11.58 -5.13
CA GLY A 163 -6.23 11.80 -3.95
C GLY A 163 -5.63 11.24 -2.66
N LEU A 164 -4.87 10.13 -2.71
CA LEU A 164 -4.17 9.59 -1.54
C LEU A 164 -3.07 10.52 -1.01
N VAL A 165 -2.44 11.33 -1.86
CA VAL A 165 -1.45 12.31 -1.42
C VAL A 165 -2.12 13.40 -0.59
N GLY A 166 -3.24 13.96 -1.06
CA GLY A 166 -4.03 14.92 -0.29
C GLY A 166 -4.56 14.34 1.02
N LEU A 167 -5.07 13.10 0.97
CA LEU A 167 -5.51 12.38 2.17
C LEU A 167 -4.38 12.16 3.17
N THR A 168 -3.18 11.82 2.70
CA THR A 168 -1.97 11.66 3.53
C THR A 168 -1.67 12.94 4.31
N GLN A 169 -1.68 14.09 3.64
CA GLN A 169 -1.38 15.39 4.26
C GLN A 169 -2.43 15.80 5.28
N ALA A 170 -3.71 15.62 4.93
CA ALA A 170 -4.82 15.95 5.83
C ALA A 170 -4.76 15.11 7.13
N LEU A 171 -4.63 13.79 7.00
CA LEU A 171 -4.58 12.90 8.16
C LEU A 171 -3.30 13.07 8.98
N ALA A 172 -2.16 13.38 8.35
CA ALA A 172 -0.91 13.66 9.06
C ALA A 172 -1.03 14.93 9.93
N ALA A 173 -1.65 15.99 9.40
CA ALA A 173 -1.88 17.23 10.15
C ALA A 173 -2.90 17.02 11.30
N GLU A 174 -3.96 16.26 11.05
CA GLU A 174 -5.03 16.02 12.01
C GLU A 174 -4.58 15.15 13.19
N PHE A 175 -3.84 14.05 12.91
CA PHE A 175 -3.49 13.04 13.92
C PHE A 175 -2.03 13.05 14.36
N GLY A 176 -1.19 13.92 13.82
CA GLY A 176 0.18 14.14 14.29
C GLY A 176 0.26 14.44 15.79
N PRO A 177 -0.58 15.35 16.36
CA PRO A 177 -0.62 15.61 17.80
C PRO A 177 -0.95 14.38 18.65
N SER A 178 -1.60 13.36 18.07
CA SER A 178 -1.93 12.09 18.73
C SER A 178 -0.85 11.01 18.53
N GLY A 179 0.31 11.36 17.98
CA GLY A 179 1.42 10.43 17.74
C GLY A 179 1.23 9.51 16.52
N VAL A 180 0.27 9.78 15.64
CA VAL A 180 0.06 8.99 14.42
C VAL A 180 0.76 9.66 13.25
N ARG A 181 1.70 8.95 12.62
CA ARG A 181 2.34 9.38 11.37
C ARG A 181 1.56 8.82 10.19
N VAL A 182 1.37 9.64 9.17
CA VAL A 182 0.67 9.22 7.94
C VAL A 182 1.52 9.61 6.74
N ASN A 183 1.87 8.63 5.91
CA ASN A 183 2.73 8.83 4.73
C ASN A 183 2.22 8.05 3.54
N SER A 184 2.64 8.42 2.33
CA SER A 184 2.45 7.60 1.13
C SER A 184 3.77 7.27 0.45
N ILE A 185 3.86 6.05 -0.08
CA ILE A 185 4.88 5.69 -1.06
C ILE A 185 4.31 5.90 -2.46
N LEU A 186 5.16 6.38 -3.36
CA LEU A 186 4.84 6.61 -4.77
C LEU A 186 5.78 5.74 -5.64
N PRO A 187 5.42 4.47 -5.87
CA PRO A 187 6.22 3.59 -6.70
C PRO A 187 6.30 4.07 -8.15
N GLY A 188 7.46 3.86 -8.79
CA GLY A 188 7.57 3.75 -10.23
C GLY A 188 7.00 2.42 -10.72
N ALA A 189 7.46 1.93 -11.88
CA ALA A 189 7.12 0.58 -12.31
C ALA A 189 7.81 -0.46 -11.43
N VAL A 190 7.04 -1.46 -10.99
CA VAL A 190 7.49 -2.54 -10.09
C VAL A 190 7.08 -3.88 -10.69
N ASP A 191 7.97 -4.86 -10.73
CA ASP A 191 7.74 -6.19 -11.30
C ASP A 191 6.72 -7.00 -10.49
N THR A 192 5.46 -6.74 -10.72
CA THR A 192 4.29 -7.36 -10.11
C THR A 192 3.41 -8.00 -11.18
N ASP A 193 2.42 -8.81 -10.78
CA ASP A 193 1.43 -9.36 -11.71
C ASP A 193 0.71 -8.26 -12.49
N MET A 194 0.39 -7.13 -11.82
CA MET A 194 -0.23 -5.95 -12.44
C MET A 194 0.68 -5.36 -13.54
N TYR A 195 1.97 -5.22 -13.28
CA TYR A 195 2.94 -4.74 -14.25
C TYR A 195 3.08 -5.71 -15.43
N ARG A 196 3.21 -7.01 -15.14
CA ARG A 196 3.40 -8.06 -16.18
C ARG A 196 2.20 -8.18 -17.11
N ALA A 197 0.99 -7.99 -16.60
CA ALA A 197 -0.23 -7.98 -17.40
C ALA A 197 -0.26 -6.83 -18.43
N MET A 198 0.33 -5.67 -18.09
CA MET A 198 0.40 -4.51 -18.98
C MET A 198 1.61 -4.52 -19.90
N ASN A 199 2.71 -5.15 -19.51
CA ASN A 199 4.01 -5.11 -20.18
C ASN A 199 4.44 -6.52 -20.56
N ASN A 200 3.74 -7.12 -21.54
CA ASN A 200 3.93 -8.51 -21.95
C ASN A 200 4.87 -8.68 -23.17
N THR A 201 5.34 -7.57 -23.78
CA THR A 201 6.30 -7.60 -24.89
C THR A 201 7.67 -7.12 -24.46
N GLN A 202 8.73 -7.48 -25.21
CA GLN A 202 10.09 -6.99 -24.96
C GLN A 202 10.20 -5.48 -25.15
N GLU A 203 9.48 -4.93 -26.15
CA GLU A 203 9.47 -3.50 -26.43
C GLU A 203 8.84 -2.72 -25.28
N SER A 204 7.67 -3.14 -24.76
CA SER A 204 7.03 -2.48 -23.63
C SER A 204 7.89 -2.52 -22.36
N LYS A 205 8.58 -3.66 -22.12
CA LYS A 205 9.52 -3.79 -21.00
C LYS A 205 10.74 -2.89 -21.17
N ALA A 206 11.33 -2.85 -22.37
CA ALA A 206 12.49 -2.01 -22.67
C ALA A 206 12.13 -0.52 -22.51
N TRP A 207 10.96 -0.12 -23.03
CA TRP A 207 10.47 1.24 -22.89
C TRP A 207 10.25 1.61 -21.40
N MET A 208 9.59 0.74 -20.65
CA MET A 208 9.35 0.97 -19.23
C MET A 208 10.66 1.05 -18.43
N ASN A 209 11.65 0.20 -18.73
CA ASN A 209 12.98 0.29 -18.13
C ASN A 209 13.65 1.64 -18.45
N GLY A 210 13.51 2.11 -19.70
CA GLY A 210 14.07 3.37 -20.18
C GLY A 210 13.57 4.59 -19.41
N LEU A 211 12.32 4.58 -18.92
CA LEU A 211 11.73 5.68 -18.15
C LEU A 211 12.45 5.92 -16.82
N HIS A 212 13.06 4.90 -16.23
CA HIS A 212 13.75 5.01 -14.95
C HIS A 212 15.20 5.46 -15.15
N ALA A 213 15.70 6.35 -14.29
CA ALA A 213 17.13 6.70 -14.29
C ALA A 213 18.02 5.47 -14.03
N LEU A 214 17.53 4.53 -13.19
CA LEU A 214 18.22 3.26 -12.92
C LEU A 214 18.12 2.23 -14.05
N LYS A 215 17.44 2.55 -15.16
CA LYS A 215 17.27 1.72 -16.37
C LYS A 215 16.70 0.32 -16.10
N ARG A 216 15.91 0.19 -15.07
CA ARG A 216 15.16 -1.02 -14.72
C ARG A 216 13.90 -0.68 -13.93
N VAL A 217 12.94 -1.57 -13.92
CA VAL A 217 11.84 -1.54 -12.97
C VAL A 217 12.30 -1.97 -11.57
N GLY A 218 11.58 -1.55 -10.54
CA GLY A 218 11.83 -1.98 -9.17
C GLY A 218 11.34 -3.39 -8.89
N THR A 219 11.76 -3.97 -7.77
CA THR A 219 11.21 -5.23 -7.26
C THR A 219 10.23 -4.97 -6.09
N PRO A 220 9.27 -5.87 -5.84
CA PRO A 220 8.40 -5.76 -4.67
C PRO A 220 9.17 -5.63 -3.33
N GLU A 221 10.32 -6.32 -3.22
CA GLU A 221 11.17 -6.30 -2.03
C GLU A 221 11.84 -4.92 -1.81
N GLU A 222 12.21 -4.21 -2.88
CA GLU A 222 12.74 -2.85 -2.79
C GLU A 222 11.69 -1.90 -2.23
N LEU A 223 10.45 -2.02 -2.69
CA LEU A 223 9.33 -1.23 -2.17
C LEU A 223 9.02 -1.61 -0.72
N ALA A 224 9.02 -2.89 -0.38
CA ALA A 224 8.79 -3.37 0.97
C ALA A 224 9.79 -2.79 1.99
N LYS A 225 11.06 -2.58 1.59
CA LYS A 225 12.08 -1.93 2.44
C LYS A 225 11.75 -0.46 2.69
N SER A 226 11.23 0.26 1.70
CA SER A 226 10.77 1.65 1.86
C SER A 226 9.55 1.74 2.77
N VAL A 227 8.62 0.78 2.65
CA VAL A 227 7.47 0.65 3.56
C VAL A 227 7.95 0.34 4.99
N LEU A 228 8.93 -0.54 5.16
CA LEU A 228 9.53 -0.85 6.46
C LEU A 228 10.13 0.40 7.12
N TYR A 229 10.85 1.24 6.38
CA TYR A 229 11.37 2.50 6.88
C TYR A 229 10.24 3.37 7.43
N LEU A 230 9.17 3.59 6.66
CA LEU A 230 8.04 4.41 7.09
C LEU A 230 7.23 3.79 8.24
N ALA A 231 7.22 2.47 8.36
CA ALA A 231 6.55 1.74 9.43
C ALA A 231 7.31 1.77 10.76
N SER A 232 8.63 1.85 10.71
CA SER A 232 9.53 1.76 11.87
C SER A 232 9.79 3.12 12.53
N ASP A 233 10.44 3.07 13.68
CA ASP A 233 10.88 4.27 14.42
C ASP A 233 12.04 5.01 13.71
N ASP A 234 12.67 4.40 12.68
CA ASP A 234 13.67 5.06 11.82
C ASP A 234 13.09 6.30 11.10
N SER A 235 11.76 6.34 10.93
CA SER A 235 11.04 7.48 10.34
C SER A 235 10.22 8.28 11.35
N SER A 236 10.64 8.33 12.62
CA SER A 236 9.90 8.99 13.72
C SER A 236 9.60 10.47 13.48
N PHE A 237 10.38 11.15 12.64
CA PHE A 237 10.16 12.56 12.26
C PHE A 237 9.66 12.73 10.82
N VAL A 238 9.06 11.67 10.22
CA VAL A 238 8.53 11.67 8.85
C VAL A 238 7.03 11.47 8.88
N THR A 239 6.26 12.51 8.54
CA THR A 239 4.81 12.46 8.38
C THR A 239 4.35 13.43 7.29
N GLY A 240 3.23 13.14 6.63
CA GLY A 240 2.68 13.95 5.54
C GLY A 240 3.44 13.85 4.21
N THR A 241 4.40 12.94 4.08
CA THR A 241 5.23 12.84 2.88
C THR A 241 4.60 12.00 1.78
N ALA A 242 4.86 12.41 0.53
CA ALA A 242 4.68 11.64 -0.69
C ALA A 242 6.07 11.14 -1.14
N ALA A 243 6.50 9.99 -0.62
CA ALA A 243 7.84 9.47 -0.83
C ALA A 243 7.95 8.76 -2.20
N LEU A 244 8.66 9.35 -3.15
CA LEU A 244 8.96 8.74 -4.44
C LEU A 244 9.92 7.56 -4.26
N VAL A 245 9.52 6.40 -4.75
CA VAL A 245 10.30 5.15 -4.80
C VAL A 245 10.21 4.62 -6.22
N ASP A 246 10.75 5.38 -7.15
CA ASP A 246 10.47 5.27 -8.58
C ASP A 246 11.72 5.08 -9.46
N GLY A 247 12.87 4.78 -8.86
CA GLY A 247 14.12 4.60 -9.61
C GLY A 247 14.51 5.82 -10.44
N GLY A 248 14.01 7.01 -10.07
CA GLY A 248 14.27 8.26 -10.77
C GLY A 248 13.40 8.49 -12.01
N ALA A 249 12.28 7.77 -12.18
CA ALA A 249 11.37 7.99 -13.31
C ALA A 249 10.80 9.41 -13.34
N SER A 250 10.54 10.02 -12.18
CA SER A 250 10.01 11.38 -12.05
C SER A 250 10.95 12.48 -12.51
N ILE A 251 12.24 12.24 -12.59
CA ILE A 251 13.28 13.23 -12.94
C ILE A 251 13.96 12.96 -14.26
N THR A 252 13.71 11.78 -14.86
CA THR A 252 14.31 11.38 -16.13
C THR A 252 13.46 11.91 -17.29
N ARG A 253 14.11 12.57 -18.23
CA ARG A 253 13.53 12.92 -19.54
C ARG A 253 14.23 12.04 -20.58
N THR A 254 13.50 11.10 -21.13
CA THR A 254 13.99 10.19 -22.22
C THR A 254 13.55 10.72 -23.56
#